data_cf9fee136baafe684a110ad9f9f6f41e
#
_entry.id   cf9fee136baafe684a110ad9f9f6f41e
#
_cell.length_a   1.000
_cell.length_b   1.000
_cell.length_c   1.000
_cell.angle_alpha   90.00
_cell.angle_beta   90.00
_cell.angle_gamma   90.00
#
_symmetry.space_group_name_H-M   'P 1'
#
loop_
_entity.id
_entity.type
_entity.pdbx_description
1 polymer ?
#
loop_
_entity_poly.entity_id
_entity_poly.type
_entity_poly.pdbx_seq_one_letter_code
_entity_poly.pdbx_strand_id
1 'polypeptide(L)'
;MSLIIRQYHADDIPAIRDIYAQPKAQAGTLQLPMPSLAMWEKRLNNVPDGVYPLVAELEGKVVGNLGFVIAANPRRRHVADIGMGVHDAYQGRGIGSALMEKAIDLAENWLNVSRIELTVYTDNPAAIHLYQKFGFEIEGTAKQFAFRNGEFVDAHYMARTR
;
A
#
# COMPACT_ATOMS: atom_id res chain seq x y z
N MET A 1 -18.85 -3.57 -14.28
CA MET A 1 -18.14 -2.78 -13.26
C MET A 1 -16.76 -2.43 -13.79
N SER A 2 -16.46 -1.15 -13.90
CA SER A 2 -15.22 -0.68 -14.51
C SER A 2 -14.20 -0.34 -13.43
N LEU A 3 -13.21 -1.20 -13.25
CA LEU A 3 -12.10 -1.00 -12.32
C LEU A 3 -10.81 -0.80 -13.12
N ILE A 4 -10.15 0.33 -12.89
CA ILE A 4 -8.91 0.69 -13.56
C ILE A 4 -7.82 0.89 -12.51
N ILE A 5 -6.67 0.24 -12.71
CA ILE A 5 -5.48 0.49 -11.91
C ILE A 5 -4.51 1.29 -12.76
N ARG A 6 -4.09 2.43 -12.25
CA ARG A 6 -3.20 3.37 -12.96
C ARG A 6 -2.30 4.10 -12.00
N GLN A 7 -1.30 4.80 -12.53
CA GLN A 7 -0.53 5.74 -11.72
C GLN A 7 -1.41 6.93 -11.33
N TYR A 8 -1.13 7.52 -10.18
CA TYR A 8 -1.89 8.65 -9.69
C TYR A 8 -1.65 9.91 -10.54
N HIS A 9 -2.60 10.84 -10.48
CA HIS A 9 -2.48 12.22 -10.93
C HIS A 9 -2.59 13.15 -9.73
N ALA A 10 -2.12 14.38 -9.87
CA ALA A 10 -2.27 15.39 -8.82
C ALA A 10 -3.74 15.58 -8.41
N ASP A 11 -4.67 15.45 -9.34
CA ASP A 11 -6.11 15.56 -9.07
C ASP A 11 -6.65 14.45 -8.18
N ASP A 12 -5.91 13.34 -8.03
CA ASP A 12 -6.31 12.23 -7.17
C ASP A 12 -5.97 12.45 -5.69
N ILE A 13 -5.14 13.43 -5.37
CA ILE A 13 -4.64 13.64 -4.01
C ILE A 13 -5.77 13.80 -2.98
N PRO A 14 -6.84 14.57 -3.24
CA PRO A 14 -7.96 14.65 -2.30
C PRO A 14 -8.61 13.29 -2.03
N ALA A 15 -8.78 12.46 -3.07
CA ALA A 15 -9.37 11.13 -2.91
C ALA A 15 -8.45 10.18 -2.14
N ILE A 16 -7.14 10.26 -2.36
CA ILE A 16 -6.15 9.47 -1.60
C ILE A 16 -6.21 9.85 -0.13
N ARG A 17 -6.23 11.14 0.18
CA ARG A 17 -6.38 11.61 1.56
C ARG A 17 -7.67 11.08 2.18
N ASP A 18 -8.77 11.05 1.44
CA ASP A 18 -10.05 10.55 1.94
C ASP A 18 -10.01 9.04 2.22
N ILE A 19 -9.25 8.27 1.44
CA ILE A 19 -9.03 6.85 1.71
C ILE A 19 -8.40 6.67 3.10
N TYR A 20 -7.31 7.39 3.38
CA TYR A 20 -6.58 7.25 4.64
C TYR A 20 -7.22 7.99 5.81
N ALA A 21 -8.27 8.75 5.57
CA ALA A 21 -9.14 9.29 6.63
C ALA A 21 -10.15 8.26 7.13
N GLN A 22 -10.36 7.16 6.39
CA GLN A 22 -11.30 6.12 6.78
C GLN A 22 -10.76 5.31 7.96
N PRO A 23 -11.58 5.01 8.99
CA PRO A 23 -11.11 4.33 10.20
C PRO A 23 -10.37 3.01 9.94
N LYS A 24 -10.87 2.15 9.05
CA LYS A 24 -10.23 0.86 8.78
C LYS A 24 -8.93 1.02 7.99
N ALA A 25 -8.94 1.83 6.95
CA ALA A 25 -7.74 2.10 6.15
C ALA A 25 -6.66 2.75 7.01
N GLN A 26 -7.05 3.66 7.90
CA GLN A 26 -6.14 4.32 8.83
C GLN A 26 -5.56 3.34 9.85
N ALA A 27 -6.40 2.51 10.47
CA ALA A 27 -5.96 1.53 11.47
C ALA A 27 -5.05 0.45 10.89
N GLY A 28 -5.21 0.12 9.61
CA GLY A 28 -4.39 -0.87 8.90
C GLY A 28 -3.08 -0.34 8.35
N THR A 29 -2.81 0.96 8.52
CA THR A 29 -1.61 1.64 8.02
C THR A 29 -0.92 2.39 9.17
N LEU A 30 0.09 3.20 8.85
CA LEU A 30 0.76 4.06 9.83
C LEU A 30 0.23 5.50 9.82
N GLN A 31 -0.93 5.74 9.21
CA GLN A 31 -1.51 7.07 9.12
C GLN A 31 -2.13 7.52 10.45
N LEU A 32 -2.06 8.82 10.69
CA LEU A 32 -2.68 9.43 11.87
C LEU A 32 -4.14 9.83 11.56
N PRO A 33 -4.98 9.97 12.60
CA PRO A 33 -6.31 10.53 12.44
C PRO A 33 -6.29 11.94 11.86
N MET A 34 -7.38 12.31 11.20
CA MET A 34 -7.58 13.68 10.65
C MET A 34 -6.46 14.11 9.70
N PRO A 35 -6.19 13.35 8.63
CA PRO A 35 -5.12 13.71 7.72
C PRO A 35 -5.45 15.02 6.99
N SER A 36 -4.45 15.93 6.89
CA SER A 36 -4.64 17.18 6.16
C SER A 36 -4.38 16.99 4.67
N LEU A 37 -5.11 17.74 3.87
CA LEU A 37 -4.88 17.77 2.42
C LEU A 37 -3.48 18.31 2.10
N ALA A 38 -3.05 19.35 2.82
CA ALA A 38 -1.73 19.95 2.62
C ALA A 38 -0.58 18.96 2.82
N MET A 39 -0.69 18.09 3.82
CA MET A 39 0.30 17.04 4.07
C MET A 39 0.38 16.05 2.90
N TRP A 40 -0.77 15.63 2.38
CA TRP A 40 -0.82 14.70 1.25
C TRP A 40 -0.35 15.35 -0.05
N GLU A 41 -0.67 16.63 -0.26
CA GLU A 41 -0.12 17.39 -1.40
C GLU A 41 1.40 17.46 -1.33
N LYS A 42 1.95 17.73 -0.16
CA LYS A 42 3.40 17.77 0.05
C LYS A 42 4.06 16.42 -0.25
N ARG A 43 3.42 15.32 0.12
CA ARG A 43 3.95 13.96 -0.13
C ARG A 43 3.91 13.56 -1.60
N LEU A 44 2.86 13.97 -2.31
CA LEU A 44 2.55 13.43 -3.63
C LEU A 44 2.78 14.40 -4.79
N ASN A 45 2.97 15.69 -4.57
CA ASN A 45 3.22 16.63 -5.66
C ASN A 45 4.62 16.51 -6.26
N ASN A 46 5.59 16.01 -5.51
CA ASN A 46 6.97 15.83 -5.97
C ASN A 46 7.52 14.51 -5.47
N VAL A 47 7.05 13.40 -6.03
CA VAL A 47 7.58 12.09 -5.67
C VAL A 47 8.96 11.90 -6.29
N PRO A 48 9.94 11.36 -5.54
CA PRO A 48 11.27 11.10 -6.10
C PRO A 48 11.26 9.93 -7.09
N ASP A 49 12.33 9.80 -7.84
CA ASP A 49 12.54 8.64 -8.71
C ASP A 49 12.49 7.35 -7.89
N GLY A 50 11.89 6.32 -8.46
CA GLY A 50 11.73 5.03 -7.77
C GLY A 50 10.45 4.93 -6.94
N VAL A 51 9.65 6.00 -6.87
CA VAL A 51 8.35 6.00 -6.18
C VAL A 51 7.24 6.03 -7.21
N TYR A 52 6.35 5.02 -7.16
CA TYR A 52 5.27 4.83 -8.15
C TYR A 52 3.93 4.63 -7.43
N PRO A 53 3.27 5.72 -7.00
CA PRO A 53 1.95 5.58 -6.38
C PRO A 53 0.91 5.12 -7.40
N LEU A 54 0.20 4.04 -7.07
CA LEU A 54 -0.90 3.52 -7.89
C LEU A 54 -2.23 3.87 -7.25
N VAL A 55 -3.25 4.04 -8.07
CA VAL A 55 -4.62 4.21 -7.60
C VAL A 55 -5.54 3.22 -8.29
N ALA A 56 -6.59 2.86 -7.59
CA ALA A 56 -7.69 2.05 -8.11
C ALA A 56 -8.89 2.98 -8.32
N GLU A 57 -9.31 3.11 -9.56
CA GLU A 57 -10.47 3.92 -9.94
C GLU A 57 -11.63 2.99 -10.27
N LEU A 58 -12.70 3.11 -9.52
CA LEU A 58 -13.92 2.33 -9.73
C LEU A 58 -15.02 3.26 -10.19
N GLU A 59 -15.46 3.07 -11.43
CA GLU A 59 -16.51 3.90 -12.03
C GLU A 59 -16.27 5.41 -11.89
N GLY A 60 -15.04 5.83 -12.18
CA GLY A 60 -14.64 7.23 -12.14
C GLY A 60 -14.25 7.76 -10.76
N LYS A 61 -14.29 6.95 -9.72
CA LYS A 61 -13.92 7.34 -8.35
C LYS A 61 -12.69 6.59 -7.88
N VAL A 62 -11.70 7.31 -7.36
CA VAL A 62 -10.51 6.70 -6.76
C VAL A 62 -10.87 6.18 -5.36
N VAL A 63 -10.76 4.86 -5.19
CA VAL A 63 -11.18 4.15 -3.97
C VAL A 63 -10.07 3.32 -3.34
N GLY A 64 -8.92 3.23 -3.98
CA GLY A 64 -7.76 2.50 -3.46
C GLY A 64 -6.46 3.16 -3.86
N ASN A 65 -5.43 2.91 -3.06
CA ASN A 65 -4.08 3.42 -3.31
C ASN A 65 -3.07 2.36 -2.88
N LEU A 66 -1.99 2.24 -3.65
CA LEU A 66 -0.84 1.43 -3.31
C LEU A 66 0.41 2.28 -3.51
N GLY A 67 1.20 2.45 -2.45
CA GLY A 67 2.52 3.05 -2.55
C GLY A 67 3.53 1.99 -2.94
N PHE A 68 4.37 2.29 -3.93
CA PHE A 68 5.41 1.41 -4.42
C PHE A 68 6.72 2.18 -4.41
N VAL A 69 7.69 1.73 -3.62
CA VAL A 69 8.94 2.46 -3.42
C VAL A 69 10.12 1.52 -3.64
N ILE A 70 10.93 1.77 -4.66
CA ILE A 70 12.19 1.06 -4.87
C ILE A 70 13.20 1.61 -3.86
N ALA A 71 13.94 0.71 -3.20
CA ALA A 71 14.98 1.10 -2.26
C ALA A 71 16.04 1.96 -2.96
N ALA A 72 16.41 3.08 -2.34
CA ALA A 72 17.34 4.03 -2.94
C ALA A 72 18.81 3.57 -2.86
N ASN A 73 19.15 2.72 -1.90
CA ASN A 73 20.50 2.21 -1.77
C ASN A 73 20.88 1.37 -2.99
N PRO A 74 22.03 1.64 -3.65
CA PRO A 74 22.42 0.92 -4.86
C PRO A 74 22.47 -0.61 -4.72
N ARG A 75 22.78 -1.11 -3.53
CA ARG A 75 22.83 -2.55 -3.28
C ARG A 75 21.45 -3.17 -3.00
N ARG A 76 20.41 -2.36 -2.91
CA ARG A 76 19.04 -2.80 -2.67
C ARG A 76 18.06 -2.37 -3.76
N ARG A 77 18.54 -2.00 -4.93
CA ARG A 77 17.68 -1.55 -6.03
C ARG A 77 16.82 -2.65 -6.64
N HIS A 78 17.03 -3.90 -6.24
CA HIS A 78 16.18 -5.04 -6.59
C HIS A 78 14.99 -5.19 -5.64
N VAL A 79 14.85 -4.30 -4.65
CA VAL A 79 13.83 -4.38 -3.59
C VAL A 79 12.83 -3.24 -3.74
N ALA A 80 11.55 -3.57 -3.66
CA ALA A 80 10.48 -2.58 -3.51
C ALA A 80 9.74 -2.81 -2.21
N ASP A 81 9.38 -1.73 -1.54
CA ASP A 81 8.48 -1.75 -0.39
C ASP A 81 7.11 -1.25 -0.84
N ILE A 82 6.06 -1.92 -0.38
CA ILE A 82 4.69 -1.54 -0.72
C ILE A 82 3.83 -1.34 0.52
N GLY A 83 2.87 -0.43 0.39
CA GLY A 83 1.82 -0.23 1.38
C GLY A 83 0.54 0.14 0.65
N MET A 84 -0.61 -0.25 1.19
CA MET A 84 -1.86 -0.11 0.46
C MET A 84 -3.01 0.24 1.39
N GLY A 85 -3.97 1.00 0.88
CA GLY A 85 -5.22 1.29 1.55
C GLY A 85 -6.38 1.25 0.57
N VAL A 86 -7.52 0.75 1.03
CA VAL A 86 -8.78 0.74 0.27
C VAL A 86 -9.82 1.45 1.12
N HIS A 87 -10.58 2.35 0.51
CA HIS A 87 -11.65 3.07 1.18
C HIS A 87 -12.60 2.08 1.86
N ASP A 88 -12.97 2.34 3.12
CA ASP A 88 -13.75 1.42 3.95
C ASP A 88 -15.03 0.93 3.28
N ALA A 89 -15.72 1.80 2.54
CA ALA A 89 -16.96 1.45 1.86
C ALA A 89 -16.77 0.51 0.67
N TYR A 90 -15.54 0.29 0.21
CA TYR A 90 -15.23 -0.50 -0.98
C TYR A 90 -14.40 -1.75 -0.68
N GLN A 91 -14.27 -2.12 0.57
CA GLN A 91 -13.56 -3.32 0.97
C GLN A 91 -14.32 -4.59 0.57
N GLY A 92 -13.60 -5.69 0.37
CA GLY A 92 -14.21 -6.96 -0.04
C GLY A 92 -14.66 -7.04 -1.49
N ARG A 93 -14.19 -6.15 -2.36
CA ARG A 93 -14.57 -6.08 -3.79
C ARG A 93 -13.43 -6.43 -4.75
N GLY A 94 -12.34 -6.98 -4.25
CA GLY A 94 -11.20 -7.36 -5.08
C GLY A 94 -10.28 -6.22 -5.47
N ILE A 95 -10.45 -5.02 -4.91
CA ILE A 95 -9.62 -3.86 -5.22
C ILE A 95 -8.19 -4.06 -4.77
N GLY A 96 -7.98 -4.60 -3.57
CA GLY A 96 -6.64 -4.92 -3.08
C GLY A 96 -5.92 -5.93 -3.96
N SER A 97 -6.63 -6.98 -4.41
CA SER A 97 -6.07 -7.97 -5.33
C SER A 97 -5.67 -7.35 -6.67
N ALA A 98 -6.50 -6.46 -7.22
CA ALA A 98 -6.19 -5.78 -8.48
C ALA A 98 -4.96 -4.87 -8.35
N LEU A 99 -4.84 -4.15 -7.24
CA LEU A 99 -3.65 -3.33 -6.96
C LEU A 99 -2.40 -4.20 -6.84
N MET A 100 -2.48 -5.34 -6.15
CA MET A 100 -1.36 -6.27 -5.99
C MET A 100 -0.91 -6.85 -7.34
N GLU A 101 -1.84 -7.27 -8.18
CA GLU A 101 -1.51 -7.79 -9.51
C GLU A 101 -0.71 -6.77 -10.33
N LYS A 102 -1.16 -5.52 -10.33
CA LYS A 102 -0.48 -4.44 -11.07
C LYS A 102 0.89 -4.14 -10.47
N ALA A 103 1.01 -4.11 -9.14
CA ALA A 103 2.28 -3.85 -8.47
C ALA A 103 3.30 -4.94 -8.79
N ILE A 104 2.89 -6.20 -8.76
CA ILE A 104 3.76 -7.33 -9.07
C ILE A 104 4.19 -7.29 -10.56
N ASP A 105 3.25 -7.01 -11.45
CA ASP A 105 3.57 -6.87 -12.87
C ASP A 105 4.59 -5.75 -13.10
N LEU A 106 4.37 -4.58 -12.53
CA LEU A 106 5.29 -3.44 -12.62
C LEU A 106 6.68 -3.80 -12.09
N ALA A 107 6.72 -4.45 -10.94
CA ALA A 107 7.97 -4.84 -10.28
C ALA A 107 8.77 -5.85 -11.11
N GLU A 108 8.12 -6.94 -11.50
CA GLU A 108 8.83 -8.11 -12.05
C GLU A 108 9.04 -8.03 -13.55
N ASN A 109 8.16 -7.37 -14.28
CA ASN A 109 8.23 -7.31 -15.74
C ASN A 109 8.78 -6.00 -16.29
N TRP A 110 8.86 -4.93 -15.47
CA TRP A 110 9.26 -3.61 -15.96
C TRP A 110 10.39 -2.96 -15.18
N LEU A 111 10.48 -3.19 -13.87
CA LEU A 111 11.45 -2.50 -13.00
C LEU A 111 12.59 -3.39 -12.52
N ASN A 112 12.62 -4.65 -12.92
CA ASN A 112 13.63 -5.62 -12.50
C ASN A 112 13.73 -5.76 -10.97
N VAL A 113 12.61 -5.69 -10.30
CA VAL A 113 12.50 -5.92 -8.85
C VAL A 113 12.30 -7.41 -8.63
N SER A 114 13.19 -8.02 -7.84
CA SER A 114 13.12 -9.46 -7.53
C SER A 114 12.61 -9.73 -6.12
N ARG A 115 12.47 -8.69 -5.29
CA ARG A 115 11.99 -8.80 -3.92
C ARG A 115 11.00 -7.67 -3.63
N ILE A 116 9.78 -8.04 -3.25
CA ILE A 116 8.76 -7.08 -2.79
C ILE A 116 8.53 -7.36 -1.32
N GLU A 117 8.67 -6.34 -0.48
CA GLU A 117 8.47 -6.48 0.96
C GLU A 117 7.39 -5.56 1.48
N LEU A 118 6.76 -5.96 2.58
CA LEU A 118 5.74 -5.19 3.25
C LEU A 118 5.72 -5.52 4.74
N THR A 119 5.05 -4.68 5.50
CA THR A 119 4.67 -4.98 6.88
C THR A 119 3.15 -5.05 6.98
N VAL A 120 2.66 -5.93 7.83
CA VAL A 120 1.23 -6.10 8.08
C VAL A 120 1.01 -6.38 9.55
N TYR A 121 -0.01 -5.76 10.16
CA TYR A 121 -0.30 -6.00 11.57
C TYR A 121 -0.76 -7.44 11.80
N THR A 122 -0.31 -8.02 12.90
CA THR A 122 -0.62 -9.43 13.24
C THR A 122 -2.11 -9.69 13.45
N ASP A 123 -2.87 -8.65 13.74
CA ASP A 123 -4.32 -8.73 13.95
C ASP A 123 -5.13 -8.44 12.68
N ASN A 124 -4.51 -8.50 11.51
CA ASN A 124 -5.18 -8.30 10.23
C ASN A 124 -5.11 -9.57 9.37
N PRO A 125 -5.88 -10.62 9.73
CA PRO A 125 -5.82 -11.89 9.01
C PRO A 125 -6.24 -11.80 7.54
N ALA A 126 -7.16 -10.89 7.21
CA ALA A 126 -7.61 -10.71 5.83
C ALA A 126 -6.46 -10.23 4.93
N ALA A 127 -5.69 -9.25 5.39
CA ALA A 127 -4.53 -8.75 4.64
C ALA A 127 -3.42 -9.81 4.55
N ILE A 128 -3.13 -10.49 5.65
CA ILE A 128 -2.13 -11.58 5.67
C ILE A 128 -2.50 -12.64 4.64
N HIS A 129 -3.76 -13.07 4.62
CA HIS A 129 -4.25 -14.05 3.67
C HIS A 129 -4.12 -13.56 2.22
N LEU A 130 -4.48 -12.32 1.97
CA LEU A 130 -4.32 -11.70 0.64
C LEU A 130 -2.87 -11.77 0.18
N TYR A 131 -1.92 -11.37 1.02
CA TYR A 131 -0.50 -11.36 0.66
C TYR A 131 0.02 -12.78 0.44
N GLN A 132 -0.36 -13.74 1.28
CA GLN A 132 0.01 -15.14 1.11
C GLN A 132 -0.49 -15.71 -0.22
N LYS A 133 -1.69 -15.31 -0.65
CA LYS A 133 -2.25 -15.70 -1.94
C LYS A 133 -1.38 -15.23 -3.11
N PHE A 134 -0.68 -14.11 -2.95
CA PHE A 134 0.25 -13.60 -3.96
C PHE A 134 1.70 -14.06 -3.73
N GLY A 135 1.92 -15.08 -2.92
CA GLY A 135 3.24 -15.67 -2.72
C GLY A 135 4.12 -14.98 -1.71
N PHE A 136 3.57 -14.07 -0.91
CA PHE A 136 4.32 -13.46 0.19
C PHE A 136 4.43 -14.45 1.35
N GLU A 137 5.60 -14.49 1.98
CA GLU A 137 5.87 -15.32 3.14
C GLU A 137 6.24 -14.47 4.34
N ILE A 138 5.87 -14.92 5.54
CA ILE A 138 6.25 -14.24 6.78
C ILE A 138 7.73 -14.53 7.05
N GLU A 139 8.53 -13.47 7.17
CA GLU A 139 9.97 -13.57 7.44
C GLU A 139 10.32 -13.24 8.89
N GLY A 140 9.43 -12.65 9.63
CA GLY A 140 9.64 -12.32 11.02
C GLY A 140 8.50 -11.49 11.58
N THR A 141 8.54 -11.23 12.88
CA THR A 141 7.52 -10.45 13.58
C THR A 141 8.19 -9.43 14.48
N ALA A 142 7.82 -8.15 14.30
CA ALA A 142 8.30 -7.07 15.14
C ALA A 142 7.32 -6.84 16.29
N LYS A 143 7.79 -7.00 17.52
CA LYS A 143 7.01 -6.71 18.72
C LYS A 143 6.87 -5.21 18.91
N GLN A 144 5.66 -4.77 19.31
CA GLN A 144 5.38 -3.35 19.54
C GLN A 144 5.79 -2.48 18.36
N PHE A 145 5.43 -2.93 17.16
CA PHE A 145 5.81 -2.26 15.92
C PHE A 145 5.21 -0.86 15.81
N ALA A 146 3.96 -0.70 16.25
CA ALA A 146 3.24 0.57 16.16
C ALA A 146 2.28 0.73 17.35
N PHE A 147 1.82 1.96 17.53
CA PHE A 147 0.87 2.32 18.58
C PHE A 147 -0.42 2.82 17.91
N ARG A 148 -1.55 2.25 18.36
CA ARG A 148 -2.84 2.59 17.75
C ARG A 148 -3.95 2.37 18.77
N ASN A 149 -4.89 3.31 18.85
CA ASN A 149 -6.03 3.22 19.77
C ASN A 149 -5.61 2.95 21.23
N GLY A 150 -4.50 3.55 21.67
CA GLY A 150 -4.02 3.40 23.04
C GLY A 150 -3.28 2.10 23.34
N GLU A 151 -2.98 1.27 22.32
CA GLU A 151 -2.32 -0.02 22.52
C GLU A 151 -1.20 -0.22 21.48
N PHE A 152 -0.19 -0.98 21.86
CA PHE A 152 0.84 -1.42 20.91
C PHE A 152 0.31 -2.58 20.07
N VAL A 153 0.74 -2.64 18.83
CA VAL A 153 0.43 -3.72 17.90
C VAL A 153 1.71 -4.25 17.26
N ASP A 154 1.79 -5.57 17.13
CA ASP A 154 2.88 -6.25 16.46
C ASP A 154 2.65 -6.28 14.95
N ALA A 155 3.71 -6.41 14.17
CA ALA A 155 3.61 -6.53 12.73
C ALA A 155 4.50 -7.65 12.20
N HIS A 156 4.01 -8.36 11.19
CA HIS A 156 4.83 -9.29 10.43
C HIS A 156 5.58 -8.55 9.32
N TYR A 157 6.82 -8.93 9.11
CA TYR A 157 7.54 -8.63 7.87
C TYR A 157 7.22 -9.74 6.88
N MET A 158 6.74 -9.39 5.72
CA MET A 158 6.44 -10.35 4.66
C MET A 158 7.17 -9.95 3.37
N ALA A 159 7.54 -10.94 2.56
CA ALA A 159 8.17 -10.69 1.28
C ALA A 159 7.80 -11.74 0.25
N ARG A 160 7.77 -11.29 -1.00
CA ARG A 160 7.69 -12.13 -2.18
C ARG A 160 9.02 -12.01 -2.92
N THR A 161 9.68 -13.14 -3.15
CA THR A 161 10.93 -13.20 -3.93
C THR A 161 10.72 -14.06 -5.16
N ARG A 162 11.45 -13.75 -6.24
CA ARG A 162 11.45 -14.56 -7.45
C ARG A 162 12.86 -14.96 -7.88
#